data_b5075a3c03cc32bd3f7990bf3bac3501
#
_entry.id   b5075a3c03cc32bd3f7990bf3bac3501
#
_cell.length_a   1.000
_cell.length_b   1.000
_cell.length_c   1.000
_cell.angle_alpha   90.00
_cell.angle_beta   90.00
_cell.angle_gamma   90.00
#
_symmetry.space_group_name_H-M   'P 1'
#
loop_
_entity.id
_entity.type
_entity.pdbx_description
1 polymer ?
#
loop_
_entity_poly.entity_id
_entity_poly.type
_entity_poly.pdbx_seq_one_letter_code
_entity_poly.pdbx_strand_id
1 'polypeptide(L)'
;VLFYISIALIPVISFILGTWQVQRLDWKTKLIAKFEDRLVKPPLPLPPRIDPDAISEFDYRRVYAIGRLRHDKEMLVGPRMNEGEDGFIVVTPLEREGQSTVLVNRGWISRKLKDQKDRPLGVLDEEVTVEGLLREPWKKNMFTPDNKPEEGKFYFPDINQMAEKSGSQPVWIEQTMGKEARLNHLGNAWLTMICVSSA
;
A
#
# COMPACT_ATOMS: atom_id res chain seq x y z
N VAL A 1 39.26 24.88 32.63
CA VAL A 1 37.84 25.30 32.66
C VAL A 1 37.07 24.53 31.63
N LEU A 2 37.46 24.53 30.35
CA LEU A 2 36.73 23.80 29.25
C LEU A 2 36.56 22.31 29.54
N PHE A 3 37.58 21.63 30.09
CA PHE A 3 37.52 20.20 30.42
C PHE A 3 36.46 19.88 31.49
N TYR A 4 36.31 20.70 32.52
CA TYR A 4 35.26 20.51 33.54
C TYR A 4 33.87 20.80 33.01
N ILE A 5 33.73 21.76 32.11
CA ILE A 5 32.46 22.05 31.43
C ILE A 5 32.04 20.86 30.59
N SER A 6 32.97 20.25 29.84
CA SER A 6 32.66 19.06 29.02
C SER A 6 32.18 17.87 29.87
N ILE A 7 32.85 17.60 31.00
CA ILE A 7 32.46 16.52 31.91
C ILE A 7 31.07 16.76 32.53
N ALA A 8 30.71 18.00 32.84
CA ALA A 8 29.42 18.33 33.40
C ALA A 8 28.29 18.29 32.30
N LEU A 9 28.64 18.61 31.06
CA LEU A 9 27.70 18.65 29.96
C LEU A 9 27.25 17.25 29.48
N ILE A 10 28.15 16.27 29.50
CA ILE A 10 27.87 14.90 29.05
C ILE A 10 26.67 14.26 29.80
N PRO A 11 26.64 14.26 31.16
CA PRO A 11 25.48 13.69 31.88
C PRO A 11 24.18 14.40 31.57
N VAL A 12 24.20 15.72 31.42
CA VAL A 12 23.01 16.52 31.14
C VAL A 12 22.44 16.15 29.73
N ILE A 13 23.31 16.11 28.73
CA ILE A 13 22.89 15.71 27.36
C ILE A 13 22.41 14.27 27.39
N SER A 14 23.10 13.37 28.07
CA SER A 14 22.69 11.96 28.15
C SER A 14 21.33 11.80 28.82
N PHE A 15 21.04 12.57 29.86
CA PHE A 15 19.74 12.57 30.53
C PHE A 15 18.62 13.08 29.62
N ILE A 16 18.85 14.18 28.86
CA ILE A 16 17.90 14.73 27.89
C ILE A 16 17.63 13.73 26.80
N LEU A 17 18.67 13.12 26.22
CA LEU A 17 18.53 12.12 25.19
C LEU A 17 17.82 10.87 25.71
N GLY A 18 18.12 10.42 26.91
CA GLY A 18 17.47 9.29 27.56
C GLY A 18 15.98 9.54 27.75
N THR A 19 15.61 10.69 28.28
CA THR A 19 14.19 11.08 28.43
C THR A 19 13.46 11.14 27.09
N TRP A 20 14.09 11.73 26.07
CA TRP A 20 13.54 11.77 24.73
C TRP A 20 13.33 10.36 24.15
N GLN A 21 14.26 9.43 24.34
CA GLN A 21 14.12 8.04 23.88
C GLN A 21 12.94 7.33 24.53
N VAL A 22 12.72 7.53 25.84
CA VAL A 22 11.57 6.97 26.56
C VAL A 22 10.26 7.51 26.00
N GLN A 23 10.17 8.82 25.79
CA GLN A 23 8.97 9.44 25.19
C GLN A 23 8.71 8.93 23.76
N ARG A 24 9.77 8.79 22.97
CA ARG A 24 9.67 8.23 21.61
C ARG A 24 9.21 6.78 21.61
N LEU A 25 9.68 5.97 22.56
CA LEU A 25 9.26 4.58 22.73
C LEU A 25 7.76 4.49 23.05
N ASP A 26 7.30 5.27 24.04
CA ASP A 26 5.87 5.31 24.41
C ASP A 26 4.97 5.71 23.23
N TRP A 27 5.37 6.75 22.49
CA TRP A 27 4.66 7.15 21.28
C TRP A 27 4.59 6.04 20.22
N LYS A 28 5.73 5.38 19.92
CA LYS A 28 5.78 4.26 18.96
C LYS A 28 4.93 3.08 19.42
N THR A 29 4.97 2.73 20.69
CA THR A 29 4.18 1.63 21.25
C THR A 29 2.68 1.89 21.11
N LYS A 30 2.24 3.11 21.40
CA LYS A 30 0.83 3.51 21.19
C LYS A 30 0.42 3.47 19.72
N LEU A 31 1.32 3.87 18.82
CA LEU A 31 1.05 3.82 17.39
C LEU A 31 0.91 2.37 16.88
N ILE A 32 1.81 1.49 17.29
CA ILE A 32 1.76 0.06 16.96
C ILE A 32 0.47 -0.56 17.48
N ALA A 33 0.12 -0.35 18.75
CA ALA A 33 -1.11 -0.87 19.33
C ALA A 33 -2.37 -0.41 18.58
N LYS A 34 -2.39 0.85 18.12
CA LYS A 34 -3.47 1.38 17.29
C LYS A 34 -3.60 0.64 15.95
N PHE A 35 -2.50 0.32 15.30
CA PHE A 35 -2.53 -0.42 14.03
C PHE A 35 -2.88 -1.89 14.24
N GLU A 36 -2.35 -2.55 15.26
CA GLU A 36 -2.70 -3.91 15.61
C GLU A 36 -4.19 -4.07 15.89
N ASP A 37 -4.80 -3.16 16.67
CA ASP A 37 -6.25 -3.15 16.92
C ASP A 37 -7.06 -3.05 15.62
N ARG A 38 -6.59 -2.26 14.65
CA ARG A 38 -7.26 -2.11 13.36
C ARG A 38 -7.15 -3.36 12.47
N LEU A 39 -6.00 -4.03 12.49
CA LEU A 39 -5.74 -5.22 11.69
C LEU A 39 -6.50 -6.47 12.19
N VAL A 40 -6.71 -6.57 13.51
CA VAL A 40 -7.42 -7.72 14.12
C VAL A 40 -8.94 -7.63 13.92
N LYS A 41 -9.51 -6.43 13.78
CA LYS A 41 -10.95 -6.25 13.57
C LYS A 41 -11.41 -6.92 12.26
N PRO A 42 -12.63 -7.50 12.22
CA PRO A 42 -13.18 -8.11 11.02
C PRO A 42 -13.23 -7.08 9.86
N PRO A 43 -13.04 -7.54 8.60
CA PRO A 43 -13.07 -6.63 7.47
C PRO A 43 -14.42 -5.93 7.34
N LEU A 44 -14.41 -4.64 7.03
CA LEU A 44 -15.62 -3.84 6.82
C LEU A 44 -15.99 -3.84 5.33
N PRO A 45 -17.30 -3.89 5.00
CA PRO A 45 -17.73 -3.64 3.64
C PRO A 45 -17.38 -2.22 3.23
N LEU A 46 -16.81 -2.07 2.04
CA LEU A 46 -16.48 -0.76 1.51
C LEU A 46 -17.78 -0.01 1.14
N PRO A 47 -18.01 1.22 1.61
CA PRO A 47 -19.22 1.97 1.29
C PRO A 47 -19.33 2.28 -0.21
N PRO A 48 -20.53 2.53 -0.74
CA PRO A 48 -20.74 2.83 -2.17
C PRO A 48 -19.92 4.02 -2.68
N ARG A 49 -19.82 5.05 -1.85
CA ARG A 49 -18.95 6.22 -2.09
C ARG A 49 -18.09 6.47 -0.86
N ILE A 50 -16.83 6.71 -1.07
CA ILE A 50 -15.85 6.90 0.01
C ILE A 50 -15.52 8.38 0.06
N ASP A 51 -15.56 8.94 1.27
CA ASP A 51 -15.06 10.28 1.53
C ASP A 51 -13.54 10.23 1.64
N PRO A 52 -12.79 10.94 0.75
CA PRO A 52 -11.34 10.96 0.81
C PRO A 52 -10.79 11.50 2.14
N ASP A 53 -11.49 12.42 2.78
CA ASP A 53 -11.05 13.03 4.05
C ASP A 53 -11.16 12.03 5.22
N ALA A 54 -12.09 11.10 5.14
CA ALA A 54 -12.26 10.06 6.15
C ALA A 54 -11.20 8.95 6.06
N ILE A 55 -10.47 8.82 4.95
CA ILE A 55 -9.49 7.72 4.74
C ILE A 55 -8.42 7.73 5.83
N SER A 56 -7.97 8.90 6.28
CA SER A 56 -6.93 9.03 7.31
C SER A 56 -7.33 8.39 8.65
N GLU A 57 -8.63 8.41 8.98
CA GLU A 57 -9.15 7.76 10.19
C GLU A 57 -9.20 6.24 10.06
N PHE A 58 -9.31 5.74 8.83
CA PHE A 58 -9.42 4.31 8.51
C PHE A 58 -8.13 3.72 7.92
N ASP A 59 -7.02 4.44 7.96
CA ASP A 59 -5.73 3.91 7.51
C ASP A 59 -5.38 2.59 8.23
N TYR A 60 -4.88 1.60 7.48
CA TYR A 60 -4.66 0.20 7.92
C TYR A 60 -5.92 -0.57 8.33
N ARG A 61 -7.12 -0.07 8.03
CA ARG A 61 -8.35 -0.82 8.29
C ARG A 61 -8.57 -1.87 7.22
N ARG A 62 -8.87 -3.11 7.63
CA ARG A 62 -9.26 -4.17 6.71
C ARG A 62 -10.64 -3.86 6.13
N VAL A 63 -10.73 -3.89 4.81
CA VAL A 63 -11.97 -3.66 4.05
C VAL A 63 -12.12 -4.76 3.02
N TYR A 64 -13.36 -5.01 2.59
CA TYR A 64 -13.62 -5.85 1.43
C TYR A 64 -14.58 -5.15 0.47
N ALA A 65 -14.39 -5.45 -0.79
CA ALA A 65 -15.24 -4.97 -1.88
C ALA A 65 -15.47 -6.08 -2.90
N ILE A 66 -16.66 -6.11 -3.48
CA ILE A 66 -17.03 -7.05 -4.53
C ILE A 66 -17.15 -6.25 -5.84
N GLY A 67 -16.60 -6.80 -6.91
CA GLY A 67 -16.64 -6.14 -8.21
C GLY A 67 -15.78 -6.86 -9.25
N ARG A 68 -15.61 -6.22 -10.41
CA ARG A 68 -14.78 -6.71 -11.51
C ARG A 68 -13.51 -5.90 -11.65
N LEU A 69 -12.38 -6.58 -11.76
CA LEU A 69 -11.10 -5.95 -12.02
C LEU A 69 -11.02 -5.54 -13.51
N ARG A 70 -10.82 -4.25 -13.75
CA ARG A 70 -10.67 -3.69 -15.10
C ARG A 70 -9.22 -3.84 -15.55
N HIS A 71 -8.91 -5.03 -16.08
CA HIS A 71 -7.57 -5.36 -16.57
C HIS A 71 -7.14 -4.53 -17.79
N ASP A 72 -8.12 -4.01 -18.56
CA ASP A 72 -7.90 -3.07 -19.66
C ASP A 72 -7.31 -1.72 -19.20
N LYS A 73 -7.56 -1.36 -17.94
CA LYS A 73 -7.05 -0.14 -17.31
C LYS A 73 -5.97 -0.40 -16.26
N GLU A 74 -5.33 -1.55 -16.32
CA GLU A 74 -4.23 -1.89 -15.42
C GLU A 74 -3.07 -0.89 -15.57
N MET A 75 -2.50 -0.48 -14.46
CA MET A 75 -1.38 0.45 -14.39
C MET A 75 -0.21 -0.21 -13.66
N LEU A 76 0.99 -0.02 -14.17
CA LEU A 76 2.21 -0.52 -13.58
C LEU A 76 3.00 0.63 -12.96
N VAL A 77 3.33 0.51 -11.67
CA VAL A 77 4.12 1.50 -10.93
C VAL A 77 5.54 0.96 -10.74
N GLY A 78 6.51 1.65 -11.25
CA GLY A 78 7.90 1.24 -11.10
C GLY A 78 8.84 1.86 -12.11
N PRO A 79 10.12 1.40 -12.12
CA PRO A 79 10.61 0.14 -11.53
C PRO A 79 10.66 0.14 -10.00
N ARG A 80 10.45 -1.03 -9.41
CA ARG A 80 10.57 -1.30 -7.97
C ARG A 80 11.40 -2.54 -7.74
N MET A 81 12.45 -2.42 -6.96
CA MET A 81 13.25 -3.59 -6.57
C MET A 81 12.59 -4.32 -5.41
N ASN A 82 12.51 -5.62 -5.52
CA ASN A 82 12.11 -6.51 -4.44
C ASN A 82 13.06 -7.71 -4.41
N GLU A 83 13.70 -7.96 -3.25
CA GLU A 83 14.68 -9.05 -3.06
C GLU A 83 15.77 -9.14 -4.14
N GLY A 84 16.19 -7.99 -4.68
CA GLY A 84 17.24 -7.93 -5.71
C GLY A 84 16.75 -8.11 -7.15
N GLU A 85 15.45 -8.31 -7.38
CA GLU A 85 14.83 -8.34 -8.71
C GLU A 85 14.09 -7.03 -9.02
N ASP A 86 14.25 -6.57 -10.27
CA ASP A 86 13.47 -5.47 -10.81
C ASP A 86 12.05 -5.91 -11.13
N GLY A 87 11.07 -5.08 -10.75
CA GLY A 87 9.68 -5.37 -11.03
C GLY A 87 8.79 -4.14 -10.97
N PHE A 88 7.50 -4.38 -10.92
CA PHE A 88 6.46 -3.36 -10.92
C PHE A 88 5.37 -3.70 -9.90
N ILE A 89 4.76 -2.68 -9.33
CA ILE A 89 3.52 -2.83 -8.57
C ILE A 89 2.37 -2.75 -9.57
N VAL A 90 1.46 -3.72 -9.48
CA VAL A 90 0.26 -3.80 -10.34
C VAL A 90 -0.89 -3.12 -9.64
N VAL A 91 -1.46 -2.13 -10.30
CA VAL A 91 -2.64 -1.42 -9.83
C VAL A 91 -3.76 -1.61 -10.83
N THR A 92 -4.86 -2.15 -10.38
CA THR A 92 -6.03 -2.43 -11.24
C THR A 92 -7.25 -1.78 -10.63
N PRO A 93 -8.03 -1.01 -11.41
CA PRO A 93 -9.31 -0.48 -10.93
C PRO A 93 -10.31 -1.61 -10.70
N LEU A 94 -11.00 -1.58 -9.56
CA LEU A 94 -12.11 -2.46 -9.23
C LEU A 94 -13.43 -1.72 -9.47
N GLU A 95 -14.16 -2.14 -10.50
CA GLU A 95 -15.48 -1.63 -10.82
C GLU A 95 -16.53 -2.36 -9.99
N ARG A 96 -17.29 -1.61 -9.22
CA ARG A 96 -18.32 -2.11 -8.31
C ARG A 96 -19.69 -1.73 -8.86
N GLU A 97 -20.60 -2.68 -8.95
CA GLU A 97 -21.92 -2.46 -9.51
C GLU A 97 -22.70 -1.39 -8.72
N GLY A 98 -23.13 -0.33 -9.40
CA GLY A 98 -23.86 0.77 -8.78
C GLY A 98 -23.07 1.61 -7.77
N GLN A 99 -21.75 1.42 -7.68
CA GLN A 99 -20.88 2.06 -6.70
C GLN A 99 -19.66 2.68 -7.40
N SER A 100 -18.87 3.44 -6.61
CA SER A 100 -17.65 4.04 -7.14
C SER A 100 -16.56 3.00 -7.41
N THR A 101 -15.87 3.12 -8.54
CA THR A 101 -14.66 2.37 -8.86
C THR A 101 -13.51 2.79 -7.95
N VAL A 102 -12.73 1.85 -7.46
CA VAL A 102 -11.60 2.09 -6.55
C VAL A 102 -10.32 1.47 -7.09
N LEU A 103 -9.16 1.99 -6.67
CA LEU A 103 -7.86 1.47 -7.09
C LEU A 103 -7.41 0.35 -6.15
N VAL A 104 -7.07 -0.80 -6.72
CA VAL A 104 -6.56 -1.96 -5.98
C VAL A 104 -5.11 -2.20 -6.35
N ASN A 105 -4.22 -2.10 -5.36
CA ASN A 105 -2.86 -2.58 -5.46
C ASN A 105 -2.87 -4.10 -5.30
N ARG A 106 -2.58 -4.81 -6.39
CA ARG A 106 -2.56 -6.28 -6.44
C ARG A 106 -1.20 -6.86 -6.06
N GLY A 107 -0.22 -5.97 -5.86
CA GLY A 107 1.10 -6.30 -5.43
C GLY A 107 2.19 -6.18 -6.48
N TRP A 108 3.35 -6.73 -6.15
CA TRP A 108 4.54 -6.68 -6.97
C TRP A 108 4.63 -7.86 -7.93
N ILE A 109 5.11 -7.59 -9.13
CA ILE A 109 5.44 -8.61 -10.15
C ILE A 109 6.85 -8.39 -10.67
N SER A 110 7.54 -9.48 -11.00
CA SER A 110 8.83 -9.41 -11.68
C SER A 110 8.70 -8.74 -13.06
N ARG A 111 9.77 -8.08 -13.50
CA ARG A 111 9.86 -7.46 -14.83
C ARG A 111 9.55 -8.44 -15.97
N LYS A 112 9.83 -9.72 -15.78
CA LYS A 112 9.54 -10.79 -16.75
C LYS A 112 8.05 -11.00 -16.98
N LEU A 113 7.23 -10.67 -15.97
CA LEU A 113 5.79 -10.81 -15.97
C LEU A 113 5.07 -9.48 -16.28
N LYS A 114 5.76 -8.53 -16.92
CA LYS A 114 5.19 -7.22 -17.23
C LYS A 114 3.96 -7.31 -18.12
N ASP A 115 4.00 -8.15 -19.13
CA ASP A 115 2.89 -8.32 -20.06
C ASP A 115 1.79 -9.17 -19.44
N GLN A 116 0.53 -8.76 -19.62
CA GLN A 116 -0.62 -9.49 -19.09
C GLN A 116 -0.73 -10.91 -19.66
N LYS A 117 -0.24 -11.12 -20.89
CA LYS A 117 -0.22 -12.43 -21.56
C LYS A 117 0.60 -13.47 -20.80
N ASP A 118 1.62 -13.01 -20.08
CA ASP A 118 2.48 -13.88 -19.26
C ASP A 118 1.87 -14.22 -17.90
N ARG A 119 0.68 -13.63 -17.61
CA ARG A 119 -0.05 -13.75 -16.34
C ARG A 119 -1.53 -14.15 -16.55
N PRO A 120 -1.85 -15.20 -17.31
CA PRO A 120 -3.24 -15.53 -17.66
C PRO A 120 -4.14 -15.79 -16.45
N LEU A 121 -3.60 -16.37 -15.38
CA LEU A 121 -4.34 -16.61 -14.13
C LEU A 121 -4.64 -15.34 -13.32
N GLY A 122 -3.91 -14.27 -13.59
CA GLY A 122 -4.11 -12.97 -12.94
C GLY A 122 -5.11 -12.07 -13.68
N VAL A 123 -5.60 -12.48 -14.85
CA VAL A 123 -6.45 -11.68 -15.75
C VAL A 123 -7.79 -12.41 -15.96
N LEU A 124 -8.51 -12.65 -14.88
CA LEU A 124 -9.84 -13.23 -14.93
C LEU A 124 -10.89 -12.11 -14.98
N ASP A 125 -11.79 -12.16 -15.95
CA ASP A 125 -12.91 -11.21 -16.10
C ASP A 125 -14.14 -11.73 -15.34
N GLU A 126 -13.93 -12.09 -14.09
CA GLU A 126 -14.98 -12.57 -13.19
C GLU A 126 -15.21 -11.55 -12.07
N GLU A 127 -16.39 -11.64 -11.45
CA GLU A 127 -16.66 -10.91 -10.23
C GLU A 127 -15.83 -11.51 -9.09
N VAL A 128 -15.03 -10.68 -8.43
CA VAL A 128 -14.13 -11.10 -7.37
C VAL A 128 -14.41 -10.33 -6.10
N THR A 129 -14.21 -11.00 -4.95
CA THR A 129 -14.16 -10.34 -3.66
C THR A 129 -12.73 -9.98 -3.34
N VAL A 130 -12.44 -8.69 -3.32
CA VAL A 130 -11.13 -8.15 -2.94
C VAL A 130 -11.15 -7.79 -1.47
N GLU A 131 -10.30 -8.42 -0.68
CA GLU A 131 -10.03 -8.04 0.71
C GLU A 131 -8.66 -7.36 0.77
N GLY A 132 -8.58 -6.25 1.48
CA GLY A 132 -7.34 -5.48 1.55
C GLY A 132 -7.34 -4.47 2.69
N LEU A 133 -6.26 -3.71 2.75
CA LEU A 133 -6.09 -2.62 3.69
C LEU A 133 -6.38 -1.30 2.99
N LEU A 134 -7.24 -0.49 3.59
CA LEU A 134 -7.41 0.88 3.16
C LEU A 134 -6.16 1.67 3.54
N ARG A 135 -5.60 2.43 2.60
CA ARG A 135 -4.36 3.17 2.83
C ARG A 135 -4.52 4.64 2.46
N GLU A 136 -3.91 5.47 3.29
CA GLU A 136 -3.77 6.89 2.99
C GLU A 136 -2.83 7.11 1.79
N PRO A 137 -3.08 8.12 0.94
CA PRO A 137 -2.20 8.49 -0.15
C PRO A 137 -0.76 8.73 0.30
N TRP A 138 0.19 8.15 -0.38
CA TRP A 138 1.61 8.34 -0.08
C TRP A 138 2.05 9.72 -0.53
N LYS A 139 2.90 10.35 0.27
CA LYS A 139 3.52 11.62 -0.10
C LYS A 139 4.72 11.36 -1.00
N LYS A 140 4.81 12.10 -2.09
CA LYS A 140 5.94 12.03 -3.02
C LYS A 140 7.23 12.45 -2.30
N ASN A 141 8.30 11.66 -2.50
CA ASN A 141 9.64 12.03 -2.04
C ASN A 141 10.29 12.98 -3.06
N MET A 142 11.15 13.89 -2.60
CA MET A 142 11.85 14.89 -3.40
C MET A 142 12.75 14.25 -4.51
N PHE A 143 13.21 13.02 -4.29
CA PHE A 143 14.07 12.29 -5.25
C PHE A 143 13.29 11.43 -6.25
N THR A 144 11.97 11.37 -6.14
CA THR A 144 11.14 10.55 -7.02
C THR A 144 10.84 11.32 -8.32
N PRO A 145 11.11 10.73 -9.49
CA PRO A 145 10.81 11.38 -10.77
C PRO A 145 9.30 11.59 -10.92
N ASP A 146 8.94 12.56 -11.76
CA ASP A 146 7.54 12.84 -12.09
C ASP A 146 6.93 11.71 -12.92
N ASN A 147 5.69 11.37 -12.60
CA ASN A 147 4.92 10.45 -13.41
C ASN A 147 4.65 11.05 -14.80
N LYS A 148 4.44 10.16 -15.76
CA LYS A 148 4.01 10.50 -17.12
C LYS A 148 2.72 9.71 -17.43
N PRO A 149 1.58 10.16 -16.94
CA PRO A 149 0.30 9.44 -17.10
C PRO A 149 -0.09 9.24 -18.57
N GLU A 150 0.24 10.21 -19.44
CA GLU A 150 -0.02 10.15 -20.88
C GLU A 150 0.71 8.98 -21.55
N GLU A 151 1.97 8.72 -21.14
CA GLU A 151 2.75 7.59 -21.62
C GLU A 151 2.43 6.26 -20.87
N GLY A 152 1.54 6.29 -19.89
CA GLY A 152 1.24 5.14 -19.03
C GLY A 152 2.35 4.77 -18.04
N LYS A 153 3.29 5.68 -17.79
CA LYS A 153 4.43 5.45 -16.91
C LYS A 153 4.22 6.09 -15.55
N PHE A 154 4.17 5.26 -14.53
CA PHE A 154 4.07 5.69 -13.14
C PHE A 154 5.32 5.26 -12.37
N TYR A 155 6.10 6.21 -11.89
CA TYR A 155 7.26 5.97 -11.03
C TYR A 155 6.89 5.99 -9.55
N PHE A 156 5.78 6.63 -9.25
CA PHE A 156 5.24 6.78 -7.91
C PHE A 156 3.72 6.55 -7.94
N PRO A 157 3.14 5.87 -6.93
CA PRO A 157 1.70 5.63 -6.87
C PRO A 157 0.96 6.93 -6.47
N ASP A 158 0.83 7.85 -7.41
CA ASP A 158 0.00 9.03 -7.24
C ASP A 158 -1.46 8.63 -7.45
N ILE A 159 -2.17 8.48 -6.35
CA ILE A 159 -3.54 7.99 -6.35
C ILE A 159 -4.47 8.93 -7.14
N ASN A 160 -4.24 10.25 -7.08
CA ASN A 160 -5.08 11.22 -7.78
C ASN A 160 -4.91 11.11 -9.31
N GLN A 161 -3.65 11.09 -9.79
CA GLN A 161 -3.36 10.93 -11.22
C GLN A 161 -3.86 9.57 -11.76
N MET A 162 -3.71 8.51 -10.96
CA MET A 162 -4.16 7.17 -11.34
C MET A 162 -5.68 7.07 -11.36
N ALA A 163 -6.35 7.71 -10.40
CA ALA A 163 -7.81 7.77 -10.34
C ALA A 163 -8.39 8.57 -11.52
N GLU A 164 -7.81 9.72 -11.85
CA GLU A 164 -8.21 10.51 -13.00
C GLU A 164 -8.06 9.71 -14.31
N LYS A 165 -6.92 9.05 -14.51
CA LYS A 165 -6.67 8.25 -15.71
C LYS A 165 -7.64 7.07 -15.86
N SER A 166 -8.00 6.43 -14.78
CA SER A 166 -8.88 5.24 -14.79
C SER A 166 -10.37 5.58 -14.69
N GLY A 167 -10.72 6.81 -14.29
CA GLY A 167 -12.09 7.21 -13.95
C GLY A 167 -12.55 6.65 -12.61
N SER A 168 -11.63 6.43 -11.68
CA SER A 168 -11.91 5.88 -10.36
C SER A 168 -11.98 6.97 -9.29
N GLN A 169 -12.47 6.64 -8.08
CA GLN A 169 -12.23 7.47 -6.92
C GLN A 169 -10.78 7.39 -6.46
N PRO A 170 -10.20 8.45 -5.86
CA PRO A 170 -8.85 8.45 -5.31
C PRO A 170 -8.75 7.67 -4.00
N VAL A 171 -9.11 6.40 -4.07
CA VAL A 171 -9.12 5.45 -2.95
C VAL A 171 -8.20 4.30 -3.27
N TRP A 172 -7.29 4.00 -2.36
CA TRP A 172 -6.29 2.96 -2.50
C TRP A 172 -6.53 1.81 -1.53
N ILE A 173 -6.70 0.62 -2.10
CA ILE A 173 -6.80 -0.63 -1.35
C ILE A 173 -5.57 -1.46 -1.65
N GLU A 174 -4.84 -1.83 -0.62
CA GLU A 174 -3.72 -2.74 -0.70
C GLU A 174 -4.23 -4.16 -0.49
N GLN A 175 -4.32 -4.94 -1.56
CA GLN A 175 -4.90 -6.29 -1.52
C GLN A 175 -4.08 -7.18 -0.60
N THR A 176 -4.73 -7.77 0.39
CA THR A 176 -4.15 -8.83 1.22
C THR A 176 -4.49 -10.20 0.63
N MET A 177 -3.64 -11.20 0.90
CA MET A 177 -3.95 -12.57 0.49
C MET A 177 -5.21 -13.07 1.22
N GLY A 178 -6.33 -13.13 0.52
CA GLY A 178 -7.53 -13.81 0.99
C GLY A 178 -7.32 -15.31 1.18
N LYS A 179 -8.21 -15.97 1.94
CA LYS A 179 -8.16 -17.42 2.15
C LYS A 179 -8.16 -18.20 0.83
N GLU A 180 -8.86 -17.73 -0.20
CA GLU A 180 -8.94 -18.35 -1.53
C GLU A 180 -7.64 -18.22 -2.30
N ALA A 181 -6.92 -17.11 -2.19
CA ALA A 181 -5.60 -16.96 -2.79
C ALA A 181 -4.57 -17.93 -2.20
N ARG A 182 -4.72 -18.31 -0.92
CA ARG A 182 -3.86 -19.33 -0.28
C ARG A 182 -4.07 -20.73 -0.83
N LEU A 183 -5.28 -21.08 -1.23
CA LEU A 183 -5.58 -22.41 -1.80
C LEU A 183 -5.02 -22.54 -3.22
N ASN A 184 -5.06 -21.47 -4.02
CA ASN A 184 -4.47 -21.44 -5.35
C ASN A 184 -2.93 -21.39 -5.33
N HIS A 185 -2.32 -21.00 -4.21
CA HIS A 185 -0.87 -20.96 -4.01
C HIS A 185 -0.20 -22.34 -3.87
N LEU A 186 -0.95 -23.37 -3.48
CA LEU A 186 -0.39 -24.73 -3.42
C LEU A 186 -0.09 -25.32 -4.81
N GLY A 187 -0.53 -24.64 -5.87
CA GLY A 187 -0.25 -25.03 -7.26
C GLY A 187 0.77 -24.18 -8.01
N ASN A 188 1.04 -22.95 -7.59
CA ASN A 188 1.94 -22.05 -8.35
C ASN A 188 2.69 -21.09 -7.41
N ALA A 189 3.97 -21.31 -7.29
CA ALA A 189 4.92 -20.60 -6.41
C ALA A 189 5.21 -19.10 -6.78
N TRP A 190 4.32 -18.41 -7.45
CA TRP A 190 4.61 -17.11 -8.08
C TRP A 190 3.98 -15.87 -7.43
N LEU A 191 3.12 -16.07 -6.43
CA LEU A 191 2.40 -14.95 -5.78
C LEU A 191 2.78 -14.77 -4.31
N THR A 192 3.92 -15.27 -3.91
CA THR A 192 4.43 -15.07 -2.54
C THR A 192 5.36 -13.87 -2.57
N MET A 193 4.86 -12.73 -2.23
CA MET A 193 5.59 -11.63 -1.58
C MET A 193 4.86 -10.32 -1.69
N ILE A 194 3.90 -10.13 -0.86
CA ILE A 194 3.36 -8.79 -0.68
C ILE A 194 3.15 -8.54 0.79
N CYS A 195 3.70 -7.46 1.24
CA CYS A 195 3.63 -6.85 2.55
C CYS A 195 4.66 -7.31 3.57
N VAL A 196 5.93 -7.08 3.30
CA VAL A 196 6.87 -6.64 4.34
C VAL A 196 7.90 -5.74 3.66
N SER A 197 7.65 -4.48 3.55
CA SER A 197 8.69 -3.46 3.53
C SER A 197 8.08 -2.07 3.57
N SER A 198 7.81 -1.59 4.74
CA SER A 198 7.90 -0.18 5.07
C SER A 198 8.06 -0.08 6.58
N ALA A 199 9.26 -0.36 7.03
CA ALA A 199 9.79 0.18 8.26
C ALA A 199 10.73 1.33 7.91
#